data_71a0ad0865de27ba8d882c77c95a3306
#
_entry.id   71a0ad0865de27ba8d882c77c95a3306
#
_cell.length_a   1.000
_cell.length_b   1.000
_cell.length_c   1.000
_cell.angle_alpha   90.00
_cell.angle_beta   90.00
_cell.angle_gamma   90.00
#
_symmetry.space_group_name_H-M   'P 1'
#
loop_
_entity.id
_entity.type
_entity.pdbx_description
1 polymer ?
#
loop_
_entity_poly.entity_id
_entity_poly.type
_entity_poly.pdbx_seq_one_letter_code
_entity_poly.pdbx_strand_id
1 'polypeptide(L)'
;MKKIISLFVFFILSTPSIADTADKVLDAVSGKTSEFFYNLIPGEGHTEVGIDIRENSSPNFNILAVRELLELDNGNFFTQFSIFNTDDASDGDERFITNLGFGRRILQKDNTLMLGFNNFYDYDLERNHKRTSLGFEARSAVFEILINRYIGLGDTYNEEFVYHNENVLDGWDYKLSSQIPQLHWADIFLRGYEWEGITRDDVRGLQYGSEMLLTSHMSLEFAYDDKKKDGLKDEWYAKLLMFYPPKEGPTAKDGVADNIWRENRDMSGELLSKVDRQNKIFIEYKGSSTISRTD
;
A
#
# COMPACT_ATOMS: atom_id res chain seq x y z
N MET A 1 5.61 -24.30 -5.38
CA MET A 1 5.27 -22.91 -5.68
C MET A 1 6.36 -22.12 -6.43
N LYS A 2 7.66 -22.33 -6.21
CA LYS A 2 8.76 -21.65 -6.96
C LYS A 2 8.68 -21.74 -8.50
N LYS A 3 7.98 -22.72 -9.08
CA LYS A 3 7.84 -22.89 -10.53
C LYS A 3 6.66 -22.15 -11.18
N ILE A 4 5.69 -21.66 -10.39
CA ILE A 4 4.50 -20.98 -10.91
C ILE A 4 4.75 -19.49 -11.13
N ILE A 5 5.52 -18.86 -10.25
CA ILE A 5 5.85 -17.41 -10.35
C ILE A 5 6.77 -17.17 -11.57
N SER A 6 7.71 -18.09 -11.85
CA SER A 6 8.59 -17.97 -13.03
C SER A 6 7.85 -18.11 -14.36
N LEU A 7 6.69 -18.77 -14.38
CA LEU A 7 5.89 -18.99 -15.58
C LEU A 7 5.02 -17.76 -15.93
N PHE A 8 4.58 -16.99 -14.93
CA PHE A 8 3.72 -15.83 -15.14
C PHE A 8 4.49 -14.62 -15.73
N VAL A 9 5.73 -14.40 -15.31
CA VAL A 9 6.57 -13.31 -15.81
C VAL A 9 7.08 -13.58 -17.23
N PHE A 10 7.26 -14.84 -17.61
CA PHE A 10 7.78 -15.20 -18.95
C PHE A 10 6.72 -15.20 -20.06
N PHE A 11 5.42 -15.31 -19.69
CA PHE A 11 4.33 -15.38 -20.68
C PHE A 11 3.91 -14.01 -21.24
N ILE A 12 4.26 -12.92 -20.56
CA ILE A 12 3.89 -11.54 -20.96
C ILE A 12 4.78 -11.00 -22.11
N LEU A 13 5.92 -11.62 -22.37
CA LEU A 13 6.92 -11.08 -23.29
C LEU A 13 6.99 -11.74 -24.69
N SER A 14 6.12 -12.68 -25.05
CA SER A 14 6.44 -13.56 -26.17
C SER A 14 5.63 -13.49 -27.46
N THR A 15 4.52 -12.73 -27.58
CA THR A 15 3.93 -12.43 -28.90
C THR A 15 2.98 -11.21 -28.87
N PRO A 16 3.09 -10.23 -29.80
CA PRO A 16 2.31 -8.99 -29.74
C PRO A 16 0.78 -9.17 -29.78
N SER A 17 0.27 -10.18 -30.46
CA SER A 17 -1.17 -10.39 -30.59
C SER A 17 -1.82 -11.08 -29.38
N ILE A 18 -1.09 -11.92 -28.66
CA ILE A 18 -1.56 -12.57 -27.42
C ILE A 18 -1.47 -11.59 -26.27
N ALA A 19 -0.43 -10.74 -26.22
CA ALA A 19 -0.28 -9.69 -25.23
C ALA A 19 -1.44 -8.69 -25.28
N ASP A 20 -1.80 -8.16 -26.44
CA ASP A 20 -2.91 -7.19 -26.58
C ASP A 20 -4.28 -7.78 -26.19
N THR A 21 -4.50 -9.08 -26.43
CA THR A 21 -5.73 -9.75 -26.00
C THR A 21 -5.73 -10.01 -24.50
N ALA A 22 -4.61 -10.43 -23.95
CA ALA A 22 -4.46 -10.65 -22.51
C ALA A 22 -4.65 -9.34 -21.72
N ASP A 23 -4.03 -8.24 -22.19
CA ASP A 23 -4.18 -6.92 -21.58
C ASP A 23 -5.64 -6.45 -21.55
N LYS A 24 -6.36 -6.59 -22.67
CA LYS A 24 -7.80 -6.25 -22.74
C LYS A 24 -8.65 -7.05 -21.79
N VAL A 25 -8.39 -8.36 -21.66
CA VAL A 25 -9.11 -9.23 -20.74
C VAL A 25 -8.80 -8.87 -19.29
N LEU A 26 -7.53 -8.68 -18.95
CA LEU A 26 -7.10 -8.29 -17.60
C LEU A 26 -7.67 -6.92 -17.22
N ASP A 27 -7.62 -5.95 -18.11
CA ASP A 27 -8.18 -4.62 -17.89
C ASP A 27 -9.69 -4.66 -17.70
N ALA A 28 -10.41 -5.44 -18.51
CA ALA A 28 -11.87 -5.61 -18.39
C ALA A 28 -12.30 -6.32 -17.10
N VAL A 29 -11.55 -7.34 -16.66
CA VAL A 29 -11.84 -8.07 -15.43
C VAL A 29 -11.53 -7.21 -14.22
N SER A 30 -10.36 -6.59 -14.19
CA SER A 30 -9.95 -5.70 -13.08
C SER A 30 -10.84 -4.47 -12.97
N GLY A 31 -11.20 -3.85 -14.09
CA GLY A 31 -12.12 -2.72 -14.14
C GLY A 31 -13.51 -3.07 -13.59
N LYS A 32 -14.13 -4.18 -14.03
CA LYS A 32 -15.44 -4.60 -13.52
C LYS A 32 -15.42 -4.94 -12.03
N THR A 33 -14.36 -5.59 -11.56
CA THR A 33 -14.24 -5.96 -10.14
C THR A 33 -14.13 -4.71 -9.29
N SER A 34 -13.24 -3.78 -9.64
CA SER A 34 -13.03 -2.55 -8.88
C SER A 34 -14.21 -1.58 -8.98
N GLU A 35 -14.91 -1.52 -10.14
CA GLU A 35 -16.12 -0.73 -10.33
C GLU A 35 -17.26 -1.22 -9.42
N PHE A 36 -17.40 -2.54 -9.26
CA PHE A 36 -18.38 -3.10 -8.32
C PHE A 36 -18.16 -2.56 -6.90
N PHE A 37 -16.94 -2.62 -6.40
CA PHE A 37 -16.60 -2.10 -5.07
C PHE A 37 -16.66 -0.58 -4.99
N TYR A 38 -16.32 0.14 -6.07
CA TYR A 38 -16.47 1.58 -6.15
C TYR A 38 -17.93 2.02 -5.92
N ASN A 39 -18.88 1.32 -6.55
CA ASN A 39 -20.30 1.63 -6.45
C ASN A 39 -20.91 1.32 -5.09
N LEU A 40 -20.25 0.52 -4.23
CA LEU A 40 -20.69 0.27 -2.86
C LEU A 40 -20.44 1.46 -1.92
N ILE A 41 -19.47 2.32 -2.23
CA ILE A 41 -19.07 3.45 -1.40
C ILE A 41 -19.35 4.73 -2.19
N PRO A 42 -20.39 5.50 -1.86
CA PRO A 42 -20.78 6.67 -2.66
C PRO A 42 -19.74 7.79 -2.56
N GLY A 43 -19.73 8.65 -3.57
CA GLY A 43 -18.87 9.84 -3.67
C GLY A 43 -17.82 9.72 -4.75
N GLU A 44 -17.35 10.88 -5.23
CA GLU A 44 -16.27 10.96 -6.19
C GLU A 44 -14.95 10.54 -5.57
N GLY A 45 -14.14 9.76 -6.30
CA GLY A 45 -12.87 9.31 -5.77
C GLY A 45 -12.29 8.08 -6.44
N HIS A 46 -11.57 7.32 -5.67
CA HIS A 46 -10.79 6.15 -6.10
C HIS A 46 -11.10 4.95 -5.20
N THR A 47 -11.15 3.77 -5.78
CA THR A 47 -11.31 2.50 -5.04
C THR A 47 -10.30 1.49 -5.54
N GLU A 48 -9.63 0.82 -4.60
CA GLU A 48 -8.69 -0.27 -4.89
C GLU A 48 -9.16 -1.56 -4.22
N VAL A 49 -8.99 -2.67 -4.93
CA VAL A 49 -9.10 -4.03 -4.40
C VAL A 49 -7.75 -4.69 -4.60
N GLY A 50 -7.16 -5.20 -3.53
CA GLY A 50 -5.82 -5.75 -3.56
C GLY A 50 -5.72 -7.17 -3.07
N ILE A 51 -4.70 -7.85 -3.57
CA ILE A 51 -4.23 -9.15 -3.09
C ILE A 51 -2.74 -9.01 -2.82
N ASP A 52 -2.32 -9.26 -1.57
CA ASP A 52 -0.93 -9.26 -1.15
C ASP A 52 -0.49 -10.71 -0.92
N ILE A 53 0.54 -11.14 -1.62
CA ILE A 53 1.11 -12.49 -1.53
C ILE A 53 2.54 -12.36 -1.04
N ARG A 54 2.85 -13.07 0.05
CA ARG A 54 4.16 -13.07 0.68
C ARG A 54 4.76 -14.48 0.73
N GLU A 55 6.06 -14.55 0.86
CA GLU A 55 6.76 -15.84 0.85
C GLU A 55 6.40 -16.74 2.04
N ASN A 56 6.10 -16.14 3.20
CA ASN A 56 5.95 -16.86 4.46
C ASN A 56 4.58 -16.71 5.13
N SER A 57 3.58 -16.15 4.45
CA SER A 57 2.24 -15.95 5.00
C SER A 57 1.13 -16.33 4.02
N SER A 58 -0.11 -16.40 4.50
CA SER A 58 -1.30 -16.55 3.69
C SER A 58 -1.54 -15.27 2.86
N PRO A 59 -2.21 -15.38 1.70
CA PRO A 59 -2.59 -14.20 0.93
C PRO A 59 -3.53 -13.28 1.72
N ASN A 60 -3.24 -11.99 1.73
CA ASN A 60 -4.10 -10.98 2.33
C ASN A 60 -4.91 -10.28 1.24
N PHE A 61 -6.12 -9.88 1.59
CA PHE A 61 -7.05 -9.16 0.71
C PHE A 61 -7.34 -7.80 1.33
N ASN A 62 -7.44 -6.78 0.49
CA ASN A 62 -7.81 -5.46 0.94
C ASN A 62 -8.83 -4.80 0.02
N ILE A 63 -9.65 -3.92 0.61
CA ILE A 63 -10.48 -2.97 -0.10
C ILE A 63 -10.16 -1.61 0.48
N LEU A 64 -9.85 -0.65 -0.38
CA LEU A 64 -9.54 0.71 -0.02
C LEU A 64 -10.35 1.67 -0.87
N ALA A 65 -10.91 2.71 -0.27
CA ALA A 65 -11.60 3.77 -0.98
C ALA A 65 -11.10 5.14 -0.50
N VAL A 66 -10.80 6.02 -1.45
CA VAL A 66 -10.57 7.45 -1.21
C VAL A 66 -11.76 8.20 -1.75
N ARG A 67 -12.30 9.16 -1.00
CA ARG A 67 -13.45 9.98 -1.41
C ARG A 67 -13.16 11.44 -1.15
N GLU A 68 -13.55 12.28 -2.10
CA GLU A 68 -13.49 13.71 -1.94
C GLU A 68 -14.52 14.19 -0.92
N LEU A 69 -14.10 15.06 -0.01
CA LEU A 69 -14.98 15.70 0.96
C LEU A 69 -15.28 17.16 0.57
N LEU A 70 -14.29 17.84 0.04
CA LEU A 70 -14.40 19.23 -0.36
C LEU A 70 -13.33 19.57 -1.40
N GLU A 71 -13.76 20.01 -2.58
CA GLU A 71 -12.90 20.56 -3.60
C GLU A 71 -12.51 22.02 -3.25
N LEU A 72 -11.27 22.39 -3.55
CA LEU A 72 -10.72 23.73 -3.38
C LEU A 72 -9.98 24.15 -4.64
N ASP A 73 -9.80 25.46 -4.85
CA ASP A 73 -9.13 26.03 -6.03
C ASP A 73 -7.73 25.43 -6.28
N ASN A 74 -7.03 25.01 -5.23
CA ASN A 74 -5.67 24.49 -5.31
C ASN A 74 -5.49 23.12 -4.63
N GLY A 75 -6.52 22.28 -4.63
CA GLY A 75 -6.45 20.97 -4.00
C GLY A 75 -7.77 20.53 -3.41
N ASN A 76 -7.74 19.62 -2.42
CA ASN A 76 -8.96 19.09 -1.82
C ASN A 76 -8.79 18.67 -0.36
N PHE A 77 -9.90 18.47 0.33
CA PHE A 77 -9.99 17.60 1.50
C PHE A 77 -10.56 16.26 1.07
N PHE A 78 -10.00 15.20 1.61
CA PHE A 78 -10.41 13.83 1.30
C PHE A 78 -10.53 12.97 2.56
N THR A 79 -11.25 11.86 2.43
CA THR A 79 -11.25 10.75 3.39
C THR A 79 -10.77 9.49 2.70
N GLN A 80 -10.07 8.63 3.45
CA GLN A 80 -9.70 7.29 3.01
C GLN A 80 -10.17 6.28 4.03
N PHE A 81 -10.83 5.25 3.54
CA PHE A 81 -11.24 4.09 4.31
C PHE A 81 -10.60 2.83 3.72
N SER A 82 -10.18 1.91 4.57
CA SER A 82 -9.80 0.57 4.11
C SER A 82 -10.18 -0.50 5.13
N ILE A 83 -10.37 -1.71 4.63
CA ILE A 83 -10.49 -2.94 5.41
C ILE A 83 -9.60 -4.00 4.76
N PHE A 84 -8.87 -4.74 5.57
CA PHE A 84 -8.06 -5.85 5.08
C PHE A 84 -7.96 -6.95 6.15
N ASN A 85 -7.72 -8.18 5.70
CA ASN A 85 -7.39 -9.28 6.58
C ASN A 85 -5.88 -9.37 6.78
N THR A 86 -5.48 -9.95 7.89
CA THR A 86 -4.08 -10.28 8.21
C THR A 86 -4.06 -11.49 9.12
N ASP A 87 -3.04 -12.34 8.98
CA ASP A 87 -2.84 -13.47 9.88
C ASP A 87 -2.36 -12.97 11.25
N ASP A 88 -2.84 -13.59 12.32
CA ASP A 88 -2.25 -13.45 13.64
C ASP A 88 -1.02 -14.37 13.76
N ALA A 89 0.11 -13.78 14.14
CA ALA A 89 1.34 -14.53 14.29
C ALA A 89 1.38 -15.43 15.54
N SER A 90 0.48 -15.24 16.50
CA SER A 90 0.49 -16.00 17.77
C SER A 90 -0.28 -17.32 17.71
N ASP A 91 -1.43 -17.31 17.07
CA ASP A 91 -2.34 -18.45 17.00
C ASP A 91 -2.70 -18.87 15.57
N GLY A 92 -2.35 -18.03 14.58
CA GLY A 92 -2.66 -18.26 13.16
C GLY A 92 -4.10 -17.89 12.80
N ASP A 93 -4.83 -17.23 13.69
CA ASP A 93 -6.18 -16.75 13.42
C ASP A 93 -6.14 -15.54 12.50
N GLU A 94 -7.14 -15.44 11.64
CA GLU A 94 -7.32 -14.32 10.74
C GLU A 94 -7.91 -13.12 11.50
N ARG A 95 -7.34 -11.93 11.29
CA ARG A 95 -7.83 -10.68 11.88
C ARG A 95 -8.22 -9.70 10.79
N PHE A 96 -9.19 -8.85 11.08
CA PHE A 96 -9.60 -7.75 10.20
C PHE A 96 -9.25 -6.40 10.83
N ILE A 97 -8.54 -5.59 10.06
CA ILE A 97 -8.17 -4.23 10.46
C ILE A 97 -8.87 -3.24 9.54
N THR A 98 -9.48 -2.23 10.16
CA THR A 98 -10.10 -1.11 9.48
C THR A 98 -9.26 0.16 9.70
N ASN A 99 -9.18 0.99 8.67
CA ASN A 99 -8.50 2.27 8.74
C ASN A 99 -9.45 3.36 8.24
N LEU A 100 -9.55 4.45 8.99
CA LEU A 100 -10.27 5.65 8.57
C LEU A 100 -9.33 6.83 8.67
N GLY A 101 -9.17 7.56 7.57
CA GLY A 101 -8.29 8.72 7.49
C GLY A 101 -8.95 9.93 6.88
N PHE A 102 -8.43 11.08 7.25
CA PHE A 102 -8.76 12.37 6.68
C PHE A 102 -7.47 13.07 6.27
N GLY A 103 -7.51 13.80 5.17
CA GLY A 103 -6.35 14.51 4.70
C GLY A 103 -6.69 15.72 3.85
N ARG A 104 -5.66 16.52 3.62
CA ARG A 104 -5.67 17.64 2.71
C ARG A 104 -4.52 17.54 1.73
N ARG A 105 -4.79 17.76 0.44
CA ARG A 105 -3.80 17.90 -0.62
C ARG A 105 -3.83 19.28 -1.21
N ILE A 106 -2.64 19.81 -1.53
CA ILE A 106 -2.43 21.17 -2.05
C ILE A 106 -1.54 21.05 -3.27
N LEU A 107 -2.02 21.58 -4.38
CA LEU A 107 -1.25 21.70 -5.63
C LEU A 107 -0.41 22.97 -5.62
N GLN A 108 0.82 22.85 -6.08
CA GLN A 108 1.81 23.91 -6.17
C GLN A 108 2.49 23.92 -7.54
N LYS A 109 3.11 25.05 -7.90
CA LYS A 109 3.93 25.18 -9.11
C LYS A 109 3.18 24.75 -10.38
N ASP A 110 2.05 25.37 -10.63
CA ASP A 110 1.20 25.03 -11.79
C ASP A 110 0.83 23.55 -11.82
N ASN A 111 0.46 23.01 -10.67
CA ASN A 111 0.04 21.63 -10.46
C ASN A 111 1.14 20.57 -10.66
N THR A 112 2.42 20.93 -10.76
CA THR A 112 3.51 19.96 -10.95
C THR A 112 4.04 19.36 -9.63
N LEU A 113 3.60 19.90 -8.49
CA LEU A 113 3.92 19.41 -7.16
C LEU A 113 2.64 19.34 -6.32
N MET A 114 2.38 18.19 -5.73
CA MET A 114 1.34 17.98 -4.73
C MET A 114 1.96 17.78 -3.36
N LEU A 115 1.47 18.54 -2.38
CA LEU A 115 1.80 18.35 -0.96
C LEU A 115 0.55 17.86 -0.23
N GLY A 116 0.70 16.87 0.64
CA GLY A 116 -0.40 16.30 1.41
C GLY A 116 -0.06 16.12 2.88
N PHE A 117 -1.10 16.27 3.71
CA PHE A 117 -1.09 15.96 5.14
C PHE A 117 -2.29 15.10 5.46
N ASN A 118 -2.10 14.09 6.29
CA ASN A 118 -3.17 13.18 6.66
C ASN A 118 -3.06 12.72 8.11
N ASN A 119 -4.20 12.29 8.64
CA ASN A 119 -4.31 11.63 9.94
C ASN A 119 -5.21 10.41 9.76
N PHE A 120 -4.85 9.29 10.39
CA PHE A 120 -5.62 8.06 10.36
C PHE A 120 -5.90 7.56 11.78
N TYR A 121 -7.00 6.84 11.88
CA TYR A 121 -7.35 5.99 13.00
C TYR A 121 -7.50 4.56 12.49
N ASP A 122 -6.76 3.63 13.11
CA ASP A 122 -6.74 2.22 12.77
C ASP A 122 -7.37 1.42 13.90
N TYR A 123 -8.18 0.43 13.56
CA TYR A 123 -8.91 -0.39 14.52
C TYR A 123 -8.91 -1.86 14.10
N ASP A 124 -8.47 -2.72 15.00
CA ASP A 124 -8.53 -4.17 14.91
C ASP A 124 -9.87 -4.66 15.46
N LEU A 125 -10.66 -5.32 14.62
CA LEU A 125 -12.02 -5.74 14.94
C LEU A 125 -12.08 -6.90 15.96
N GLU A 126 -11.06 -7.77 15.96
CA GLU A 126 -10.99 -8.95 16.83
C GLU A 126 -10.36 -8.65 18.18
N ARG A 127 -9.26 -7.92 18.18
CA ARG A 127 -8.44 -7.67 19.39
C ARG A 127 -8.64 -6.29 20.00
N ASN A 128 -9.45 -5.42 19.39
CA ASN A 128 -9.71 -4.04 19.82
C ASN A 128 -8.45 -3.16 19.90
N HIS A 129 -7.37 -3.53 19.21
CA HIS A 129 -6.20 -2.68 19.13
C HIS A 129 -6.52 -1.40 18.35
N LYS A 130 -5.93 -0.31 18.81
CA LYS A 130 -6.16 1.03 18.27
C LYS A 130 -4.84 1.72 18.01
N ARG A 131 -4.76 2.42 16.88
CA ARG A 131 -3.59 3.21 16.53
C ARG A 131 -4.03 4.47 15.80
N THR A 132 -3.33 5.57 16.02
CA THR A 132 -3.45 6.75 15.17
C THR A 132 -2.15 6.99 14.41
N SER A 133 -2.23 7.73 13.30
CA SER A 133 -1.02 8.15 12.59
C SER A 133 -1.16 9.54 12.00
N LEU A 134 -0.02 10.19 11.81
CA LEU A 134 0.13 11.44 11.06
C LEU A 134 1.04 11.19 9.88
N GLY A 135 0.65 11.65 8.70
CA GLY A 135 1.41 11.49 7.47
C GLY A 135 1.64 12.79 6.73
N PHE A 136 2.76 12.83 6.05
CA PHE A 136 3.11 13.87 5.09
C PHE A 136 3.48 13.23 3.76
N GLU A 137 3.06 13.85 2.67
CA GLU A 137 3.39 13.43 1.30
C GLU A 137 3.82 14.61 0.44
N ALA A 138 4.81 14.41 -0.42
CA ALA A 138 5.20 15.31 -1.48
C ALA A 138 5.39 14.49 -2.76
N ARG A 139 4.62 14.81 -3.78
CA ARG A 139 4.59 14.07 -5.05
C ARG A 139 4.79 14.99 -6.23
N SER A 140 5.59 14.53 -7.20
CA SER A 140 5.78 15.18 -8.49
C SER A 140 5.69 14.16 -9.62
N ALA A 141 5.91 14.59 -10.85
CA ALA A 141 5.91 13.70 -12.01
C ALA A 141 6.95 12.58 -11.93
N VAL A 142 8.07 12.82 -11.25
CA VAL A 142 9.26 11.94 -11.29
C VAL A 142 9.57 11.29 -9.95
N PHE A 143 9.21 11.94 -8.83
CA PHE A 143 9.53 11.41 -7.50
C PHE A 143 8.40 11.64 -6.51
N GLU A 144 8.39 10.81 -5.47
CA GLU A 144 7.48 10.87 -4.34
C GLU A 144 8.25 10.65 -3.04
N ILE A 145 7.90 11.43 -2.02
CA ILE A 145 8.40 11.30 -0.65
C ILE A 145 7.21 11.18 0.29
N LEU A 146 7.22 10.18 1.14
CA LEU A 146 6.20 9.93 2.16
C LEU A 146 6.86 9.72 3.51
N ILE A 147 6.25 10.23 4.57
CA ILE A 147 6.68 10.03 5.95
C ILE A 147 5.42 9.84 6.80
N ASN A 148 5.36 8.78 7.59
CA ASN A 148 4.26 8.50 8.50
C ASN A 148 4.79 8.22 9.90
N ARG A 149 4.14 8.80 10.92
CA ARG A 149 4.36 8.49 12.34
C ARG A 149 3.12 7.77 12.86
N TYR A 150 3.31 6.68 13.57
CA TYR A 150 2.27 5.84 14.15
C TYR A 150 2.36 5.88 15.67
N ILE A 151 1.20 5.94 16.35
CA ILE A 151 1.09 6.03 17.80
C ILE A 151 0.00 5.05 18.25
N GLY A 152 0.39 4.06 19.05
CA GLY A 152 -0.53 3.10 19.68
C GLY A 152 -1.46 3.81 20.66
N LEU A 153 -2.73 3.42 20.70
CA LEU A 153 -3.74 4.00 21.57
C LEU A 153 -4.37 2.93 22.45
N GLY A 154 -4.47 3.21 23.73
CA GLY A 154 -5.22 2.38 24.67
C GLY A 154 -4.37 1.37 25.43
N ASP A 155 -5.07 0.55 26.20
CA ASP A 155 -4.47 -0.43 27.10
C ASP A 155 -4.08 -1.71 26.38
N THR A 156 -3.21 -2.46 27.02
CA THR A 156 -2.80 -3.80 26.63
C THR A 156 -4.00 -4.74 26.55
N TYR A 157 -4.16 -5.46 25.48
CA TYR A 157 -5.11 -6.56 25.38
C TYR A 157 -4.63 -7.75 26.25
N ASN A 158 -5.49 -8.24 27.15
CA ASN A 158 -5.22 -9.40 27.99
C ASN A 158 -6.27 -10.47 27.73
N GLU A 159 -5.88 -11.62 27.23
CA GLU A 159 -6.71 -12.81 27.25
C GLU A 159 -6.60 -13.51 28.62
N GLU A 160 -7.72 -13.73 29.28
CA GLU A 160 -7.80 -14.26 30.64
C GLU A 160 -7.25 -15.70 30.79
N PHE A 161 -7.10 -16.43 29.67
CA PHE A 161 -6.64 -17.81 29.60
C PHE A 161 -5.31 -18.02 28.88
N VAL A 162 -4.79 -17.02 28.19
CA VAL A 162 -3.51 -17.08 27.48
C VAL A 162 -2.63 -15.97 28.04
N TYR A 163 -1.47 -16.31 28.59
CA TYR A 163 -0.52 -15.36 29.21
C TYR A 163 0.10 -14.35 28.23
N HIS A 164 -0.67 -13.88 27.25
CA HIS A 164 -0.23 -12.97 26.22
C HIS A 164 -0.84 -11.58 26.43
N ASN A 165 -0.01 -10.67 26.91
CA ASN A 165 -0.32 -9.25 26.83
C ASN A 165 0.14 -8.74 25.48
N GLU A 166 -0.75 -8.15 24.69
CA GLU A 166 -0.46 -7.56 23.40
C GLU A 166 -0.41 -6.05 23.51
N ASN A 167 0.66 -5.44 23.02
CA ASN A 167 0.83 -3.99 23.01
C ASN A 167 0.99 -3.50 21.57
N VAL A 168 0.26 -2.48 21.21
CA VAL A 168 0.44 -1.80 19.91
C VAL A 168 1.73 -1.01 19.94
N LEU A 169 2.56 -1.20 18.92
CA LEU A 169 3.84 -0.51 18.80
C LEU A 169 3.68 0.87 18.16
N ASP A 170 4.40 1.83 18.71
CA ASP A 170 4.69 3.08 18.05
C ASP A 170 5.72 2.87 16.95
N GLY A 171 5.76 3.75 15.96
CA GLY A 171 6.76 3.63 14.91
C GLY A 171 6.65 4.69 13.84
N TRP A 172 7.46 4.55 12.84
CA TRP A 172 7.36 5.32 11.59
C TRP A 172 7.76 4.53 10.36
N ASP A 173 7.28 5.01 9.22
CA ASP A 173 7.85 4.66 7.93
C ASP A 173 8.15 5.92 7.10
N TYR A 174 9.05 5.74 6.15
CA TYR A 174 9.31 6.70 5.09
C TYR A 174 9.50 5.95 3.78
N LYS A 175 8.96 6.50 2.71
CA LYS A 175 9.11 5.96 1.35
C LYS A 175 9.65 7.03 0.43
N LEU A 176 10.61 6.66 -0.38
CA LEU A 176 11.11 7.42 -1.51
C LEU A 176 10.86 6.61 -2.77
N SER A 177 10.14 7.18 -3.73
CA SER A 177 9.89 6.56 -5.02
C SER A 177 10.40 7.46 -6.14
N SER A 178 10.81 6.83 -7.23
CA SER A 178 11.20 7.52 -8.45
C SER A 178 10.78 6.71 -9.67
N GLN A 179 10.37 7.42 -10.71
CA GLN A 179 10.11 6.83 -12.01
C GLN A 179 11.36 6.10 -12.53
N ILE A 180 11.19 4.94 -13.15
CA ILE A 180 12.28 4.26 -13.85
C ILE A 180 12.54 5.00 -15.18
N PRO A 181 13.78 5.38 -15.48
CA PRO A 181 14.13 6.05 -16.74
C PRO A 181 13.58 5.30 -17.97
N GLN A 182 12.89 6.01 -18.85
CA GLN A 182 12.25 5.49 -20.07
C GLN A 182 11.10 4.48 -19.85
N LEU A 183 10.86 4.00 -18.63
CA LEU A 183 9.73 3.13 -18.29
C LEU A 183 8.68 3.93 -17.52
N HIS A 184 7.97 4.82 -18.21
CA HIS A 184 7.04 5.77 -17.58
C HIS A 184 5.81 5.13 -16.91
N TRP A 185 5.67 3.83 -16.99
CA TRP A 185 4.65 3.01 -16.35
C TRP A 185 5.15 2.27 -15.11
N ALA A 186 6.43 2.49 -14.74
CA ALA A 186 7.05 1.78 -13.62
C ALA A 186 7.86 2.75 -12.75
N ASP A 187 7.71 2.58 -11.43
CA ASP A 187 8.46 3.27 -10.41
C ASP A 187 9.30 2.28 -9.59
N ILE A 188 10.47 2.72 -9.14
CA ILE A 188 11.23 2.05 -8.10
C ILE A 188 10.99 2.76 -6.78
N PHE A 189 11.05 2.02 -5.68
CA PHE A 189 10.94 2.61 -4.35
C PHE A 189 11.91 2.00 -3.33
N LEU A 190 12.19 2.81 -2.32
CA LEU A 190 12.85 2.45 -1.09
C LEU A 190 11.94 2.86 0.08
N ARG A 191 11.58 1.92 0.96
CA ARG A 191 10.83 2.19 2.18
C ARG A 191 11.63 1.72 3.38
N GLY A 192 11.94 2.63 4.31
CA GLY A 192 12.46 2.26 5.62
C GLY A 192 11.35 2.34 6.65
N TYR A 193 11.43 1.49 7.68
CA TYR A 193 10.51 1.50 8.80
C TYR A 193 11.20 1.16 10.11
N GLU A 194 10.61 1.65 11.20
CA GLU A 194 11.03 1.35 12.58
C GLU A 194 9.79 1.24 13.46
N TRP A 195 9.69 0.14 14.22
CA TRP A 195 8.68 -0.09 15.24
C TRP A 195 9.36 -0.17 16.60
N GLU A 196 8.96 0.71 17.51
CA GLU A 196 9.59 0.88 18.82
C GLU A 196 9.17 -0.26 19.75
N GLY A 197 10.11 -1.12 20.13
CA GLY A 197 9.87 -2.22 21.06
C GLY A 197 9.61 -1.68 22.48
N ILE A 198 8.66 -2.28 23.20
CA ILE A 198 8.31 -1.90 24.58
C ILE A 198 9.15 -2.66 25.58
N THR A 199 9.27 -3.98 25.40
CA THR A 199 10.04 -4.88 26.24
C THR A 199 11.20 -5.54 25.49
N ARG A 200 11.28 -5.35 24.20
CA ARG A 200 12.25 -5.93 23.28
C ARG A 200 12.91 -4.85 22.44
N ASP A 201 13.93 -5.26 21.68
CA ASP A 201 14.59 -4.41 20.71
C ASP A 201 13.63 -3.97 19.62
N ASP A 202 13.84 -2.76 19.08
CA ASP A 202 13.09 -2.21 17.97
C ASP A 202 13.15 -3.13 16.75
N VAL A 203 12.07 -3.11 15.96
CA VAL A 203 12.02 -3.77 14.65
C VAL A 203 12.28 -2.76 13.57
N ARG A 204 13.36 -2.94 12.84
CA ARG A 204 13.73 -2.10 11.71
C ARG A 204 13.79 -2.92 10.44
N GLY A 205 13.48 -2.30 9.31
CA GLY A 205 13.63 -2.93 8.01
C GLY A 205 13.74 -1.94 6.88
N LEU A 206 14.13 -2.48 5.74
CA LEU A 206 14.28 -1.75 4.50
C LEU A 206 13.63 -2.56 3.38
N GLN A 207 12.59 -1.99 2.75
CA GLN A 207 11.94 -2.56 1.59
C GLN A 207 12.42 -1.85 0.33
N TYR A 208 12.73 -2.61 -0.70
CA TYR A 208 13.07 -2.06 -2.01
C TYR A 208 12.38 -2.87 -3.09
N GLY A 209 11.77 -2.14 -4.02
CA GLY A 209 10.93 -2.78 -5.02
C GLY A 209 10.54 -1.85 -6.17
N SER A 210 9.56 -2.32 -6.91
CA SER A 210 9.00 -1.60 -8.06
C SER A 210 7.48 -1.72 -8.04
N GLU A 211 6.81 -0.63 -8.42
CA GLU A 211 5.39 -0.58 -8.71
C GLU A 211 5.21 -0.36 -10.20
N MET A 212 4.38 -1.18 -10.84
CA MET A 212 4.22 -1.22 -12.29
C MET A 212 2.75 -1.10 -12.67
N LEU A 213 2.39 -0.12 -13.48
CA LEU A 213 1.04 0.01 -14.03
C LEU A 213 0.91 -0.94 -15.24
N LEU A 214 0.31 -2.11 -15.01
CA LEU A 214 0.16 -3.15 -16.03
C LEU A 214 -0.90 -2.77 -17.06
N THR A 215 -2.08 -2.33 -16.58
CA THR A 215 -3.19 -1.80 -17.38
C THR A 215 -3.73 -0.53 -16.72
N SER A 216 -4.69 0.14 -17.35
CA SER A 216 -5.32 1.32 -16.76
C SER A 216 -6.09 1.03 -15.45
N HIS A 217 -6.43 -0.24 -15.17
CA HIS A 217 -7.15 -0.67 -13.98
C HIS A 217 -6.35 -1.60 -13.06
N MET A 218 -5.08 -1.88 -13.36
CA MET A 218 -4.31 -2.86 -12.61
C MET A 218 -2.84 -2.47 -12.47
N SER A 219 -2.31 -2.56 -11.25
CA SER A 219 -0.87 -2.45 -10.97
C SER A 219 -0.35 -3.66 -10.21
N LEU A 220 0.95 -3.89 -10.34
CA LEU A 220 1.72 -4.89 -9.61
C LEU A 220 2.84 -4.19 -8.85
N GLU A 221 2.86 -4.37 -7.53
CA GLU A 221 4.01 -4.04 -6.68
C GLU A 221 4.77 -5.33 -6.40
N PHE A 222 6.08 -5.32 -6.58
CA PHE A 222 6.96 -6.42 -6.25
C PHE A 222 8.17 -5.89 -5.48
N ALA A 223 8.45 -6.46 -4.30
CA ALA A 223 9.53 -5.98 -3.44
C ALA A 223 10.16 -7.07 -2.60
N TYR A 224 11.32 -6.71 -2.05
CA TYR A 224 12.06 -7.47 -1.04
C TYR A 224 12.08 -6.67 0.25
N ASP A 225 11.77 -7.33 1.36
CA ASP A 225 11.78 -6.79 2.71
C ASP A 225 12.99 -7.35 3.48
N ASP A 226 14.00 -6.51 3.70
CA ASP A 226 15.22 -6.80 4.44
C ASP A 226 15.01 -6.39 5.92
N LYS A 227 14.72 -7.38 6.77
CA LYS A 227 14.38 -7.18 8.19
C LYS A 227 15.64 -7.21 9.04
N LYS A 228 15.93 -6.10 9.71
CA LYS A 228 17.17 -5.88 10.51
C LYS A 228 17.02 -6.34 11.95
N LYS A 229 16.33 -7.45 12.21
CA LYS A 229 16.17 -8.02 13.56
C LYS A 229 16.47 -9.50 13.57
N ASP A 230 17.23 -9.95 14.55
CA ASP A 230 17.52 -11.36 14.77
C ASP A 230 16.22 -12.17 14.95
N GLY A 231 16.11 -13.28 14.22
CA GLY A 231 14.97 -14.18 14.25
C GLY A 231 13.83 -13.83 13.28
N LEU A 232 13.83 -12.67 12.67
CA LEU A 232 12.96 -12.34 11.53
C LEU A 232 13.65 -12.75 10.23
N LYS A 233 12.87 -13.30 9.28
CA LYS A 233 13.38 -13.67 7.95
C LYS A 233 13.04 -12.57 6.96
N ASP A 234 13.99 -12.26 6.12
CA ASP A 234 13.75 -11.49 4.92
C ASP A 234 12.79 -12.23 4.01
N GLU A 235 12.02 -11.48 3.21
CA GLU A 235 11.03 -12.08 2.34
C GLU A 235 10.77 -11.27 1.08
N TRP A 236 10.31 -11.96 0.04
CA TRP A 236 9.71 -11.35 -1.13
C TRP A 236 8.20 -11.23 -0.96
N TYR A 237 7.64 -10.14 -1.49
CA TYR A 237 6.21 -10.01 -1.60
C TYR A 237 5.79 -9.44 -2.97
N ALA A 238 4.55 -9.72 -3.34
CA ALA A 238 3.91 -9.17 -4.53
C ALA A 238 2.50 -8.74 -4.17
N LYS A 239 2.11 -7.51 -4.57
CA LYS A 239 0.74 -7.01 -4.43
C LYS A 239 0.16 -6.75 -5.79
N LEU A 240 -0.98 -7.37 -6.07
CA LEU A 240 -1.80 -7.08 -7.23
C LEU A 240 -2.93 -6.15 -6.81
N LEU A 241 -3.01 -4.98 -7.43
CA LEU A 241 -4.02 -3.98 -7.14
C LEU A 241 -4.90 -3.78 -8.38
N MET A 242 -6.20 -3.81 -8.19
CA MET A 242 -7.21 -3.46 -9.18
C MET A 242 -7.93 -2.20 -8.71
N PHE A 243 -8.15 -1.23 -9.57
CA PHE A 243 -8.70 0.05 -9.17
C PHE A 243 -9.68 0.66 -10.18
N TYR A 244 -10.55 1.52 -9.65
CA TYR A 244 -11.52 2.31 -10.40
C TYR A 244 -11.64 3.71 -9.77
N PRO A 245 -11.72 4.79 -10.56
CA PRO A 245 -11.65 4.83 -12.02
C PRO A 245 -10.28 4.43 -12.57
N PRO A 246 -10.16 4.25 -13.90
CA PRO A 246 -8.87 3.92 -14.53
C PRO A 246 -7.86 5.04 -14.30
N LYS A 247 -6.60 4.65 -14.08
CA LYS A 247 -5.50 5.61 -14.03
C LYS A 247 -5.12 6.08 -15.43
N GLU A 248 -4.93 7.38 -15.55
CA GLU A 248 -4.42 7.98 -16.78
C GLU A 248 -2.90 7.84 -16.84
N GLY A 249 -2.39 7.47 -18.00
CA GLY A 249 -0.95 7.45 -18.26
C GLY A 249 -0.45 6.19 -18.94
N PRO A 250 0.86 6.12 -19.14
CA PRO A 250 1.51 4.96 -19.74
C PRO A 250 1.30 3.69 -18.90
N THR A 251 1.12 2.58 -19.59
CA THR A 251 0.98 1.23 -19.04
C THR A 251 2.07 0.33 -19.60
N ALA A 252 2.19 -0.89 -19.12
CA ALA A 252 3.22 -1.83 -19.56
C ALA A 252 3.23 -2.07 -21.08
N LYS A 253 2.07 -1.95 -21.77
CA LYS A 253 1.98 -2.09 -23.22
C LYS A 253 2.68 -0.97 -23.99
N ASP A 254 2.87 0.21 -23.37
CA ASP A 254 3.53 1.35 -24.01
C ASP A 254 5.06 1.18 -24.09
N GLY A 255 5.60 0.18 -23.37
CA GLY A 255 6.99 -0.24 -23.47
C GLY A 255 7.98 0.83 -23.02
N VAL A 256 9.02 1.04 -23.83
CA VAL A 256 10.13 1.96 -23.56
C VAL A 256 9.87 3.28 -24.26
N ALA A 257 9.90 4.39 -23.53
CA ALA A 257 9.70 5.74 -24.06
C ALA A 257 11.01 6.34 -24.60
N ASP A 258 10.90 7.27 -25.54
CA ASP A 258 12.06 8.00 -26.07
C ASP A 258 12.67 8.97 -25.04
N ASN A 259 11.82 9.61 -24.22
CA ASN A 259 12.24 10.55 -23.19
C ASN A 259 12.64 9.80 -21.90
N ILE A 260 13.69 10.28 -21.22
CA ILE A 260 14.17 9.68 -19.98
C ILE A 260 13.11 9.79 -18.89
N TRP A 261 12.52 10.98 -18.73
CA TRP A 261 11.53 11.27 -17.68
C TRP A 261 10.21 11.75 -18.27
N ARG A 262 9.12 11.39 -17.62
CA ARG A 262 7.80 11.98 -17.86
C ARG A 262 7.70 13.28 -17.07
N GLU A 263 8.24 14.36 -17.63
CA GLU A 263 8.22 15.69 -17.02
C GLU A 263 6.85 16.38 -17.17
N ASN A 264 6.63 17.42 -16.38
CA ASN A 264 5.46 18.31 -16.46
C ASN A 264 4.09 17.61 -16.34
N ARG A 265 4.02 16.54 -15.57
CA ARG A 265 2.74 15.91 -15.26
C ARG A 265 1.90 16.84 -14.38
N ASP A 266 0.65 17.08 -14.76
CA ASP A 266 -0.34 17.70 -13.89
C ASP A 266 -0.72 16.71 -12.78
N MET A 267 -0.48 17.09 -11.52
CA MET A 267 -0.74 16.26 -10.34
C MET A 267 -2.20 16.36 -9.87
N SER A 268 -3.07 17.12 -10.54
CA SER A 268 -4.50 17.20 -10.18
C SER A 268 -5.19 15.83 -10.21
N GLY A 269 -4.82 14.98 -11.17
CA GLY A 269 -5.29 13.59 -11.23
C GLY A 269 -4.88 12.70 -10.05
N GLU A 270 -3.93 13.14 -9.22
CA GLU A 270 -3.47 12.41 -8.03
C GLU A 270 -4.14 12.89 -6.73
N LEU A 271 -5.01 13.90 -6.79
CA LEU A 271 -5.69 14.44 -5.60
C LEU A 271 -6.53 13.39 -4.86
N LEU A 272 -7.00 12.36 -5.56
CA LEU A 272 -7.78 11.27 -5.00
C LEU A 272 -7.06 9.92 -5.06
N SER A 273 -5.75 9.90 -5.30
CA SER A 273 -4.93 8.68 -5.16
C SER A 273 -4.86 8.24 -3.70
N LYS A 274 -4.55 6.97 -3.45
CA LYS A 274 -4.39 6.47 -2.08
C LYS A 274 -3.25 7.17 -1.35
N VAL A 275 -3.41 7.33 -0.03
CA VAL A 275 -2.29 7.61 0.87
C VAL A 275 -1.52 6.32 1.08
N ASP A 276 -0.24 6.32 0.73
CA ASP A 276 0.63 5.16 0.93
C ASP A 276 1.21 5.19 2.35
N ARG A 277 0.81 4.22 3.16
CA ARG A 277 1.17 4.09 4.56
C ARG A 277 1.10 2.63 4.99
N GLN A 278 1.62 2.32 6.16
CA GLN A 278 1.46 1.00 6.76
C GLN A 278 0.09 0.89 7.42
N ASN A 279 -0.81 0.12 6.80
CA ASN A 279 -2.18 -0.06 7.27
C ASN A 279 -2.29 -1.08 8.41
N LYS A 280 -1.41 -2.08 8.46
CA LYS A 280 -1.38 -3.09 9.52
C LYS A 280 -0.98 -2.48 10.87
N ILE A 281 -1.61 -2.96 11.96
CA ILE A 281 -1.23 -2.63 13.34
C ILE A 281 -0.14 -3.61 13.77
N PHE A 282 1.04 -3.09 14.11
CA PHE A 282 2.14 -3.88 14.67
C PHE A 282 1.97 -4.03 16.17
N ILE A 283 2.12 -5.24 16.68
CA ILE A 283 1.94 -5.58 18.09
C ILE A 283 3.13 -6.37 18.63
N GLU A 284 3.44 -6.15 19.89
CA GLU A 284 4.42 -6.92 20.66
C GLU A 284 3.70 -7.80 21.68
N TYR A 285 4.06 -9.09 21.73
CA TYR A 285 3.58 -10.05 22.71
C TYR A 285 4.50 -10.07 23.94
N LYS A 286 3.94 -9.88 25.13
CA LYS A 286 4.66 -9.99 26.38
C LYS A 286 4.72 -11.47 26.78
N GLY A 287 5.91 -12.04 26.88
CA GLY A 287 6.15 -13.41 27.34
C GLY A 287 6.48 -14.44 26.27
N SER A 288 6.31 -14.16 24.98
CA SER A 288 6.76 -14.98 23.85
C SER A 288 7.92 -14.34 23.11
N SER A 289 8.75 -15.12 22.41
CA SER A 289 9.83 -14.57 21.57
C SER A 289 9.37 -14.04 20.22
N THR A 290 8.08 -13.91 20.01
CA THR A 290 7.53 -13.54 18.71
C THR A 290 6.96 -12.12 18.77
N ILE A 291 7.52 -11.19 17.99
CA ILE A 291 6.79 -10.02 17.56
C ILE A 291 5.82 -10.53 16.52
N SER A 292 4.56 -10.11 16.62
CA SER A 292 3.56 -10.45 15.62
C SER A 292 4.15 -10.20 14.24
N ARG A 293 4.39 -11.27 13.54
CA ARG A 293 4.60 -11.23 12.11
C ARG A 293 3.28 -10.89 11.47
N THR A 294 2.95 -9.65 11.48
CA THR A 294 2.00 -9.15 10.52
C THR A 294 2.76 -9.00 9.22
N ASP A 295 2.98 -10.13 8.60
CA ASP A 295 3.54 -10.21 7.27
C ASP A 295 2.52 -9.72 6.25
#